data_a930f982dc549c550cd118df7e73d5c9
#
_entry.id   a930f982dc549c550cd118df7e73d5c9
#
_cell.length_a   1.000
_cell.length_b   1.000
_cell.length_c   1.000
_cell.angle_alpha   90.00
_cell.angle_beta   90.00
_cell.angle_gamma   90.00
#
_symmetry.space_group_name_H-M   'P 1'
#
loop_
_entity.id
_entity.type
_entity.pdbx_description
1 polymer ?
#
loop_
_entity_poly.entity_id
_entity_poly.type
_entity_poly.pdbx_seq_one_letter_code
_entity_poly.pdbx_strand_id
1 'polypeptide(L)'
;MKKTERHQMKRDDLVTAIERSTFYVENHARWIGIATVGLVVLGASVFMVRNWWSGRDDKASFLLGQIIRTYRSPVATSLEALQQSAPATPTFTTPEEKNQEIVKMADEVLDRYGSSRSAAKALYYKGLALSELKKTEEANKALQEILTRYPGDFLSPMARYELARLKESQGNPSEALIQYQALAEDAQGLFPREEGLMGVARCQEALGRKSDALRTYRRVVSDFPDSDYQFEAKKKVEELS
;
A
#
# COMPACT_ATOMS: atom_id res chain seq x y z
N MET A 1 -20.36 67.12 3.65
CA MET A 1 -19.22 66.84 2.76
C MET A 1 -19.77 66.47 1.38
N LYS A 2 -19.46 67.23 0.35
CA LYS A 2 -19.93 66.99 -1.02
C LYS A 2 -19.27 65.76 -1.63
N LYS A 3 -19.99 64.99 -2.41
CA LYS A 3 -19.54 63.72 -3.08
C LYS A 3 -18.21 63.91 -3.83
N THR A 4 -17.94 65.09 -4.31
CA THR A 4 -16.70 65.51 -4.99
C THR A 4 -15.48 65.54 -4.05
N GLU A 5 -15.62 65.97 -2.78
CA GLU A 5 -14.51 66.02 -1.80
C GLU A 5 -14.07 64.59 -1.37
N ARG A 6 -14.99 63.65 -1.28
CA ARG A 6 -14.68 62.23 -1.01
C ARG A 6 -13.91 61.56 -2.14
N HIS A 7 -14.17 61.96 -3.42
CA HIS A 7 -13.44 61.44 -4.54
C HIS A 7 -12.06 62.04 -4.68
N GLN A 8 -11.87 63.30 -4.31
CA GLN A 8 -10.55 63.91 -4.28
C GLN A 8 -9.65 63.31 -3.16
N MET A 9 -10.18 63.17 -1.92
CA MET A 9 -9.42 62.52 -0.83
C MET A 9 -8.99 61.08 -1.17
N LYS A 10 -9.84 60.27 -1.79
CA LYS A 10 -9.47 58.93 -2.21
C LYS A 10 -8.42 58.89 -3.33
N ARG A 11 -8.41 59.91 -4.16
CA ARG A 11 -7.44 60.05 -5.25
C ARG A 11 -6.07 60.49 -4.70
N ASP A 12 -6.05 61.41 -3.75
CA ASP A 12 -4.83 61.85 -3.07
C ASP A 12 -4.20 60.76 -2.21
N ASP A 13 -5.03 59.97 -1.52
CA ASP A 13 -4.56 58.77 -0.76
C ASP A 13 -3.92 57.70 -1.67
N LEU A 14 -4.50 57.48 -2.85
CA LEU A 14 -3.97 56.57 -3.87
C LEU A 14 -2.66 57.06 -4.46
N VAL A 15 -2.57 58.33 -4.80
CA VAL A 15 -1.34 58.98 -5.34
C VAL A 15 -0.22 58.88 -4.29
N THR A 16 -0.51 59.22 -3.04
CA THR A 16 0.46 59.17 -1.92
C THR A 16 0.91 57.70 -1.64
N ALA A 17 0.00 56.74 -1.77
CA ALA A 17 0.34 55.33 -1.62
C ALA A 17 1.25 54.82 -2.75
N ILE A 18 0.98 55.26 -3.98
CA ILE A 18 1.80 54.92 -5.18
C ILE A 18 3.20 55.58 -5.03
N GLU A 19 3.30 56.84 -4.66
CA GLU A 19 4.59 57.52 -4.43
C GLU A 19 5.42 56.88 -3.35
N ARG A 20 4.80 56.47 -2.24
CA ARG A 20 5.49 55.71 -1.19
C ARG A 20 5.98 54.33 -1.65
N SER A 21 5.18 53.65 -2.45
CA SER A 21 5.54 52.34 -2.96
C SER A 21 6.68 52.42 -4.00
N THR A 22 6.70 53.46 -4.86
CA THR A 22 7.78 53.68 -5.85
C THR A 22 9.10 54.02 -5.14
N PHE A 23 9.05 54.92 -4.14
CA PHE A 23 10.22 55.25 -3.35
C PHE A 23 10.79 54.05 -2.58
N TYR A 24 9.92 53.22 -2.03
CA TYR A 24 10.35 51.98 -1.35
C TYR A 24 11.01 50.99 -2.32
N VAL A 25 10.42 50.81 -3.50
CA VAL A 25 10.97 49.93 -4.57
C VAL A 25 12.32 50.46 -5.07
N GLU A 26 12.44 51.75 -5.35
CA GLU A 26 13.71 52.34 -5.78
C GLU A 26 14.85 52.18 -4.77
N ASN A 27 14.58 52.41 -3.50
CA ASN A 27 15.58 52.27 -2.42
C ASN A 27 15.95 50.80 -2.13
N HIS A 28 15.08 49.84 -2.42
CA HIS A 28 15.28 48.43 -2.15
C HIS A 28 15.38 47.56 -3.42
N ALA A 29 15.50 48.18 -4.60
CA ALA A 29 15.47 47.51 -5.90
C ALA A 29 16.44 46.33 -6.00
N ARG A 30 17.65 46.46 -5.46
CA ARG A 30 18.65 45.37 -5.41
C ARG A 30 18.18 44.17 -4.59
N TRP A 31 17.63 44.41 -3.40
CA TRP A 31 17.17 43.36 -2.51
C TRP A 31 15.89 42.69 -3.03
N ILE A 32 15.00 43.49 -3.60
CA ILE A 32 13.77 42.96 -4.28
C ILE A 32 14.17 42.11 -5.47
N GLY A 33 15.16 42.55 -6.25
CA GLY A 33 15.69 41.78 -7.38
C GLY A 33 16.29 40.45 -6.95
N ILE A 34 17.13 40.47 -5.90
CA ILE A 34 17.74 39.24 -5.35
C ILE A 34 16.65 38.28 -4.80
N ALA A 35 15.67 38.81 -4.07
CA ALA A 35 14.57 38.01 -3.53
C ALA A 35 13.72 37.38 -4.63
N THR A 36 13.43 38.14 -5.69
CA THR A 36 12.65 37.65 -6.85
C THR A 36 13.40 36.55 -7.60
N VAL A 37 14.69 36.75 -7.86
CA VAL A 37 15.53 35.71 -8.49
C VAL A 37 15.61 34.48 -7.58
N GLY A 38 15.79 34.66 -6.28
CA GLY A 38 15.79 33.55 -5.29
C GLY A 38 14.49 32.74 -5.31
N LEU A 39 13.34 33.42 -5.35
CA LEU A 39 12.02 32.78 -5.46
C LEU A 39 11.85 32.00 -6.77
N VAL A 40 12.29 32.58 -7.88
CA VAL A 40 12.23 31.90 -9.19
C VAL A 40 13.12 30.64 -9.21
N VAL A 41 14.35 30.75 -8.70
CA VAL A 41 15.28 29.60 -8.60
C VAL A 41 14.70 28.51 -7.69
N LEU A 42 14.14 28.90 -6.55
CA LEU A 42 13.51 27.98 -5.62
C LEU A 42 12.28 27.30 -6.26
N GLY A 43 11.43 28.04 -6.94
CA GLY A 43 10.28 27.52 -7.68
C GLY A 43 10.70 26.54 -8.79
N ALA A 44 11.73 26.90 -9.57
CA ALA A 44 12.27 26.04 -10.62
C ALA A 44 12.89 24.75 -10.04
N SER A 45 13.60 24.84 -8.91
CA SER A 45 14.18 23.69 -8.22
C SER A 45 13.10 22.73 -7.71
N VAL A 46 12.06 23.27 -7.04
CA VAL A 46 10.91 22.47 -6.59
C VAL A 46 10.20 21.83 -7.77
N PHE A 47 10.01 22.56 -8.87
CA PHE A 47 9.38 22.02 -10.09
C PHE A 47 10.22 20.89 -10.71
N MET A 48 11.55 21.06 -10.81
CA MET A 48 12.45 20.02 -11.32
C MET A 48 12.42 18.76 -10.45
N VAL A 49 12.51 18.92 -9.13
CA VAL A 49 12.45 17.80 -8.19
C VAL A 49 11.12 17.07 -8.32
N ARG A 50 10.01 17.80 -8.30
CA ARG A 50 8.67 17.23 -8.44
C ARG A 50 8.49 16.47 -9.77
N ASN A 51 8.95 17.06 -10.88
CA ASN A 51 8.86 16.42 -12.20
C ASN A 51 9.74 15.16 -12.29
N TRP A 52 10.92 15.18 -11.68
CA TRP A 52 11.81 14.03 -11.62
C TRP A 52 11.19 12.90 -10.78
N TRP A 53 10.56 13.22 -9.64
CA TRP A 53 9.85 12.26 -8.81
C TRP A 53 8.62 11.67 -9.52
N SER A 54 7.83 12.52 -10.19
CA SER A 54 6.66 12.07 -10.95
C SER A 54 7.04 11.07 -12.05
N GLY A 55 8.09 11.36 -12.83
CA GLY A 55 8.55 10.44 -13.88
C GLY A 55 9.08 9.09 -13.35
N ARG A 56 9.55 9.04 -12.10
CA ARG A 56 9.93 7.79 -11.43
C ARG A 56 8.71 6.99 -11.01
N ASP A 57 7.69 7.66 -10.46
CA ASP A 57 6.44 7.00 -10.05
C ASP A 57 5.69 6.42 -11.26
N ASP A 58 5.69 7.10 -12.40
CA ASP A 58 5.05 6.61 -13.64
C ASP A 58 5.72 5.30 -14.13
N LYS A 59 7.05 5.26 -14.15
CA LYS A 59 7.80 4.06 -14.53
C LYS A 59 7.58 2.90 -13.54
N ALA A 60 7.60 3.20 -12.25
CA ALA A 60 7.32 2.22 -11.20
C ALA A 60 5.89 1.65 -11.33
N SER A 61 4.91 2.51 -11.63
CA SER A 61 3.52 2.13 -11.83
C SER A 61 3.32 1.27 -13.09
N PHE A 62 4.07 1.56 -14.16
CA PHE A 62 4.06 0.74 -15.36
C PHE A 62 4.59 -0.69 -15.07
N LEU A 63 5.74 -0.81 -14.40
CA LEU A 63 6.30 -2.12 -14.00
C LEU A 63 5.35 -2.86 -13.04
N LEU A 64 4.76 -2.16 -12.08
CA LEU A 64 3.75 -2.75 -11.20
C LEU A 64 2.54 -3.27 -12.00
N GLY A 65 2.11 -2.53 -13.02
CA GLY A 65 1.05 -2.97 -13.94
C GLY A 65 1.42 -4.27 -14.66
N GLN A 66 2.69 -4.47 -15.00
CA GLN A 66 3.19 -5.73 -15.57
C GLN A 66 3.15 -6.85 -14.52
N ILE A 67 3.63 -6.60 -13.30
CA ILE A 67 3.58 -7.58 -12.19
C ILE A 67 2.14 -8.06 -11.98
N ILE A 68 1.17 -7.14 -11.89
CA ILE A 68 -0.24 -7.48 -11.67
C ILE A 68 -0.80 -8.29 -12.85
N ARG A 69 -0.46 -7.95 -14.08
CA ARG A 69 -0.86 -8.73 -15.26
C ARG A 69 -0.28 -10.14 -15.23
N THR A 70 1.01 -10.26 -14.94
CA THR A 70 1.68 -11.57 -14.82
C THR A 70 1.07 -12.40 -13.70
N TYR A 71 0.78 -11.81 -12.55
CA TYR A 71 0.13 -12.50 -11.43
C TYR A 71 -1.24 -13.07 -11.82
N ARG A 72 -2.03 -12.31 -12.59
CA ARG A 72 -3.36 -12.70 -13.08
C ARG A 72 -3.32 -13.61 -14.30
N SER A 73 -2.18 -13.76 -14.95
CA SER A 73 -2.06 -14.60 -16.15
C SER A 73 -2.27 -16.06 -15.82
N PRO A 74 -3.04 -16.77 -16.65
CA PRO A 74 -3.19 -18.22 -16.52
C PRO A 74 -1.85 -18.91 -16.78
N VAL A 75 -1.67 -20.08 -16.18
CA VAL A 75 -0.59 -21.00 -16.53
C VAL A 75 -1.18 -21.97 -17.56
N ALA A 76 -0.63 -21.98 -18.75
CA ALA A 76 -1.08 -22.84 -19.84
C ALA A 76 -0.43 -24.22 -19.71
N THR A 77 -1.21 -25.21 -19.35
CA THR A 77 -0.75 -26.62 -19.22
C THR A 77 -0.76 -27.40 -20.55
N SER A 78 -1.27 -26.80 -21.64
CA SER A 78 -1.30 -27.42 -22.97
C SER A 78 -0.98 -26.40 -24.06
N LEU A 79 -0.50 -26.92 -25.21
CA LEU A 79 -0.22 -26.12 -26.42
C LEU A 79 -1.49 -25.42 -26.95
N GLU A 80 -2.66 -26.02 -26.78
CA GLU A 80 -3.94 -25.41 -27.18
C GLU A 80 -4.29 -24.20 -26.32
N ALA A 81 -4.01 -24.26 -25.01
CA ALA A 81 -4.20 -23.12 -24.09
C ALA A 81 -3.24 -21.96 -24.42
N LEU A 82 -2.01 -22.26 -24.87
CA LEU A 82 -1.04 -21.27 -25.35
C LEU A 82 -1.54 -20.56 -26.63
N GLN A 83 -2.16 -21.30 -27.54
CA GLN A 83 -2.69 -20.73 -28.80
C GLN A 83 -3.96 -19.88 -28.60
N GLN A 84 -4.73 -20.14 -27.56
CA GLN A 84 -5.97 -19.42 -27.23
C GLN A 84 -5.72 -18.17 -26.38
N SER A 85 -4.51 -17.98 -25.88
CA SER A 85 -4.15 -16.80 -25.08
C SER A 85 -4.12 -15.56 -25.96
N ALA A 86 -4.71 -14.46 -25.47
CA ALA A 86 -4.70 -13.18 -26.18
C ALA A 86 -3.24 -12.72 -26.40
N PRO A 87 -2.89 -12.16 -27.57
CA PRO A 87 -1.50 -11.82 -27.93
C PRO A 87 -0.78 -10.85 -26.98
N ALA A 88 -1.52 -10.18 -26.09
CA ALA A 88 -0.98 -9.22 -25.13
C ALA A 88 -0.82 -9.77 -23.70
N THR A 89 -1.17 -11.05 -23.46
CA THR A 89 -1.10 -11.64 -22.12
C THR A 89 0.15 -12.50 -22.02
N PRO A 90 1.05 -12.28 -21.05
CA PRO A 90 2.18 -13.17 -20.84
C PRO A 90 1.65 -14.59 -20.57
N THR A 91 2.21 -15.57 -21.24
CA THR A 91 1.83 -16.97 -21.06
C THR A 91 2.99 -17.72 -20.46
N PHE A 92 2.72 -18.48 -19.42
CA PHE A 92 3.72 -19.25 -18.68
C PHE A 92 3.37 -20.74 -18.80
N THR A 93 4.39 -21.57 -18.87
CA THR A 93 4.20 -23.02 -18.95
C THR A 93 4.11 -23.66 -17.56
N THR A 94 4.69 -23.01 -16.56
CA THR A 94 4.66 -23.48 -15.17
C THR A 94 4.37 -22.35 -14.18
N PRO A 95 3.77 -22.67 -13.01
CA PRO A 95 3.62 -21.70 -11.92
C PRO A 95 4.98 -21.16 -11.44
N GLU A 96 6.01 -21.99 -11.46
CA GLU A 96 7.36 -21.62 -11.06
C GLU A 96 7.93 -20.52 -11.94
N GLU A 97 7.82 -20.67 -13.25
CA GLU A 97 8.28 -19.66 -14.21
C GLU A 97 7.56 -18.34 -14.02
N LYS A 98 6.24 -18.36 -13.87
CA LYS A 98 5.43 -17.17 -13.59
C LYS A 98 5.88 -16.45 -12.31
N ASN A 99 6.04 -17.20 -11.23
CA ASN A 99 6.41 -16.61 -9.94
C ASN A 99 7.86 -16.09 -9.93
N GLN A 100 8.78 -16.75 -10.64
CA GLN A 100 10.15 -16.23 -10.82
C GLN A 100 10.17 -14.90 -11.57
N GLU A 101 9.35 -14.76 -12.63
CA GLU A 101 9.27 -13.49 -13.35
C GLU A 101 8.62 -12.38 -12.51
N ILE A 102 7.62 -12.69 -11.67
CA ILE A 102 7.08 -11.73 -10.70
C ILE A 102 8.16 -11.24 -9.73
N VAL A 103 8.94 -12.14 -9.16
CA VAL A 103 10.04 -11.79 -8.24
C VAL A 103 11.04 -10.87 -8.93
N LYS A 104 11.48 -11.22 -10.13
CA LYS A 104 12.44 -10.43 -10.93
C LYS A 104 11.91 -9.01 -11.22
N MET A 105 10.67 -8.88 -11.68
CA MET A 105 10.07 -7.57 -11.93
C MET A 105 9.88 -6.76 -10.65
N ALA A 106 9.53 -7.41 -9.55
CA ALA A 106 9.39 -6.77 -8.26
C ALA A 106 10.75 -6.24 -7.75
N ASP A 107 11.82 -7.02 -7.90
CA ASP A 107 13.19 -6.60 -7.58
C ASP A 107 13.59 -5.37 -8.40
N GLU A 108 13.28 -5.33 -9.70
CA GLU A 108 13.53 -4.14 -10.52
C GLU A 108 12.81 -2.89 -10.00
N VAL A 109 11.55 -3.02 -9.54
CA VAL A 109 10.82 -1.91 -8.93
C VAL A 109 11.50 -1.47 -7.63
N LEU A 110 11.90 -2.40 -6.79
CA LEU A 110 12.49 -2.10 -5.48
C LEU A 110 13.87 -1.45 -5.61
N ASP A 111 14.72 -1.95 -6.52
CA ASP A 111 16.07 -1.44 -6.73
C ASP A 111 16.08 -0.04 -7.35
N ARG A 112 15.26 0.18 -8.37
CA ARG A 112 15.25 1.45 -9.12
C ARG A 112 14.27 2.48 -8.55
N TYR A 113 13.17 2.03 -7.96
CA TYR A 113 12.03 2.85 -7.57
C TYR A 113 11.53 2.55 -6.15
N GLY A 114 12.39 2.08 -5.25
CA GLY A 114 12.04 1.66 -3.88
C GLY A 114 11.39 2.75 -3.00
N SER A 115 11.48 4.02 -3.40
CA SER A 115 10.78 5.15 -2.76
C SER A 115 9.46 5.53 -3.43
N SER A 116 9.04 4.83 -4.50
CA SER A 116 7.79 5.08 -5.21
C SER A 116 6.59 4.54 -4.42
N ARG A 117 5.40 5.04 -4.77
CA ARG A 117 4.12 4.53 -4.24
C ARG A 117 3.85 3.07 -4.65
N SER A 118 4.54 2.58 -5.66
CA SER A 118 4.40 1.21 -6.17
C SER A 118 5.25 0.20 -5.38
N ALA A 119 6.22 0.65 -4.58
CA ALA A 119 7.18 -0.22 -3.91
C ALA A 119 6.51 -1.18 -2.89
N ALA A 120 5.58 -0.70 -2.07
CA ALA A 120 4.84 -1.55 -1.14
C ALA A 120 4.06 -2.67 -1.86
N LYS A 121 3.43 -2.33 -3.00
CA LYS A 121 2.70 -3.30 -3.82
C LYS A 121 3.65 -4.32 -4.46
N ALA A 122 4.81 -3.86 -4.96
CA ALA A 122 5.83 -4.76 -5.52
C ALA A 122 6.34 -5.74 -4.45
N LEU A 123 6.61 -5.27 -3.22
CA LEU A 123 6.97 -6.14 -2.09
C LEU A 123 5.88 -7.17 -1.79
N TYR A 124 4.62 -6.77 -1.81
CA TYR A 124 3.50 -7.68 -1.57
C TYR A 124 3.46 -8.81 -2.60
N TYR A 125 3.47 -8.48 -3.89
CA TYR A 125 3.48 -9.50 -4.95
C TYR A 125 4.76 -10.35 -4.92
N LYS A 126 5.91 -9.78 -4.58
CA LYS A 126 7.15 -10.51 -4.35
C LYS A 126 6.98 -11.55 -3.23
N GLY A 127 6.40 -11.12 -2.09
CA GLY A 127 6.12 -12.00 -0.96
C GLY A 127 5.22 -13.18 -1.33
N LEU A 128 4.12 -12.91 -2.06
CA LEU A 128 3.21 -13.95 -2.57
C LEU A 128 3.94 -14.92 -3.51
N ALA A 129 4.67 -14.41 -4.49
CA ALA A 129 5.39 -15.22 -5.47
C ALA A 129 6.47 -16.09 -4.81
N LEU A 130 7.21 -15.55 -3.83
CA LEU A 130 8.21 -16.30 -3.06
C LEU A 130 7.56 -17.41 -2.20
N SER A 131 6.39 -17.15 -1.63
CA SER A 131 5.61 -18.17 -0.89
C SER A 131 5.22 -19.33 -1.81
N GLU A 132 4.72 -19.05 -3.01
CA GLU A 132 4.41 -20.07 -4.01
C GLU A 132 5.64 -20.86 -4.46
N LEU A 133 6.79 -20.20 -4.57
CA LEU A 133 8.08 -20.83 -4.88
C LEU A 133 8.66 -21.64 -3.69
N LYS A 134 7.97 -21.70 -2.55
CA LYS A 134 8.43 -22.32 -1.30
C LYS A 134 9.72 -21.69 -0.73
N LYS A 135 10.04 -20.46 -1.14
CA LYS A 135 11.13 -19.65 -0.61
C LYS A 135 10.69 -18.88 0.64
N THR A 136 10.37 -19.63 1.67
CA THR A 136 9.62 -19.18 2.85
C THR A 136 10.30 -18.05 3.61
N GLU A 137 11.63 -18.13 3.79
CA GLU A 137 12.38 -17.09 4.51
C GLU A 137 12.46 -15.77 3.72
N GLU A 138 12.57 -15.86 2.39
CA GLU A 138 12.56 -14.68 1.53
C GLU A 138 11.17 -14.05 1.49
N ALA A 139 10.11 -14.87 1.45
CA ALA A 139 8.72 -14.42 1.54
C ALA A 139 8.43 -13.69 2.86
N ASN A 140 8.85 -14.28 4.00
CA ASN A 140 8.77 -13.66 5.31
C ASN A 140 9.42 -12.27 5.32
N LYS A 141 10.64 -12.16 4.80
CA LYS A 141 11.37 -10.89 4.75
C LYS A 141 10.63 -9.83 3.93
N ALA A 142 10.15 -10.19 2.73
CA ALA A 142 9.45 -9.27 1.85
C ALA A 142 8.14 -8.76 2.50
N LEU A 143 7.35 -9.65 3.10
CA LEU A 143 6.10 -9.28 3.76
C LEU A 143 6.35 -8.47 5.04
N GLN A 144 7.36 -8.84 5.84
CA GLN A 144 7.75 -8.10 7.04
C GLN A 144 8.26 -6.68 6.71
N GLU A 145 8.92 -6.52 5.57
CA GLU A 145 9.39 -5.22 5.12
C GLU A 145 8.22 -4.25 4.86
N ILE A 146 7.07 -4.75 4.41
CA ILE A 146 5.86 -3.92 4.28
C ILE A 146 5.45 -3.36 5.63
N LEU A 147 5.41 -4.20 6.67
CA LEU A 147 4.99 -3.78 8.01
C LEU A 147 5.95 -2.77 8.66
N THR A 148 7.23 -2.84 8.32
CA THR A 148 8.26 -1.95 8.90
C THR A 148 8.43 -0.65 8.14
N ARG A 149 8.41 -0.69 6.80
CA ARG A 149 8.64 0.50 5.97
C ARG A 149 7.37 1.27 5.60
N TYR A 150 6.23 0.57 5.59
CA TYR A 150 4.94 1.13 5.16
C TYR A 150 3.81 0.81 6.16
N PRO A 151 3.98 1.08 7.48
CA PRO A 151 3.04 0.61 8.52
C PRO A 151 1.61 1.16 8.38
N GLY A 152 1.45 2.30 7.69
CA GLY A 152 0.14 2.91 7.41
C GLY A 152 -0.41 2.62 6.01
N ASP A 153 0.26 1.77 5.22
CA ASP A 153 -0.24 1.39 3.89
C ASP A 153 -1.41 0.40 4.04
N PHE A 154 -2.38 0.50 3.12
CA PHE A 154 -3.53 -0.41 3.09
C PHE A 154 -3.14 -1.89 2.88
N LEU A 155 -1.93 -2.16 2.40
CA LEU A 155 -1.38 -3.51 2.26
C LEU A 155 -0.83 -4.09 3.56
N SER A 156 -0.59 -3.27 4.59
CA SER A 156 -0.05 -3.76 5.87
C SER A 156 -0.89 -4.86 6.50
N PRO A 157 -2.23 -4.73 6.61
CA PRO A 157 -3.05 -5.83 7.12
C PRO A 157 -3.04 -7.06 6.20
N MET A 158 -3.00 -6.89 4.87
CA MET A 158 -2.89 -8.00 3.93
C MET A 158 -1.55 -8.74 4.07
N ALA A 159 -0.44 -7.99 4.18
CA ALA A 159 0.88 -8.57 4.42
C ALA A 159 0.94 -9.32 5.76
N ARG A 160 0.30 -8.79 6.79
CA ARG A 160 0.17 -9.44 8.10
C ARG A 160 -0.59 -10.76 8.01
N TYR A 161 -1.67 -10.78 7.24
CA TYR A 161 -2.44 -11.99 7.00
C TYR A 161 -1.61 -13.06 6.27
N GLU A 162 -0.90 -12.70 5.22
CA GLU A 162 -0.04 -13.64 4.49
C GLU A 162 1.13 -14.14 5.35
N LEU A 163 1.70 -13.29 6.21
CA LEU A 163 2.69 -13.71 7.20
C LEU A 163 2.11 -14.74 8.18
N ALA A 164 0.89 -14.51 8.67
CA ALA A 164 0.22 -15.46 9.57
C ALA A 164 0.02 -16.81 8.88
N ARG A 165 -0.51 -16.82 7.64
CA ARG A 165 -0.69 -18.05 6.85
C ARG A 165 0.63 -18.79 6.61
N LEU A 166 1.69 -18.04 6.31
CA LEU A 166 3.01 -18.60 6.09
C LEU A 166 3.55 -19.27 7.37
N LYS A 167 3.33 -18.65 8.54
CA LYS A 167 3.68 -19.23 9.85
C LYS A 167 2.85 -20.46 10.18
N GLU A 168 1.55 -20.47 9.88
CA GLU A 168 0.71 -21.68 10.00
C GLU A 168 1.28 -22.83 9.15
N SER A 169 1.62 -22.57 7.89
CA SER A 169 2.16 -23.58 6.97
C SER A 169 3.52 -24.14 7.40
N GLN A 170 4.29 -23.37 8.17
CA GLN A 170 5.55 -23.80 8.78
C GLN A 170 5.37 -24.61 10.08
N GLY A 171 4.14 -24.80 10.54
CA GLY A 171 3.87 -25.45 11.83
C GLY A 171 4.18 -24.56 13.04
N ASN A 172 4.18 -23.25 12.87
CA ASN A 172 4.44 -22.24 13.92
C ASN A 172 3.15 -21.49 14.32
N PRO A 173 2.14 -22.18 14.88
CA PRO A 173 0.85 -21.56 15.21
C PRO A 173 0.95 -20.47 16.27
N SER A 174 1.99 -20.49 17.12
CA SER A 174 2.20 -19.43 18.12
C SER A 174 2.55 -18.08 17.47
N GLU A 175 3.41 -18.08 16.43
CA GLU A 175 3.78 -16.87 15.72
C GLU A 175 2.64 -16.39 14.81
N ALA A 176 1.93 -17.31 14.16
CA ALA A 176 0.74 -17.02 13.36
C ALA A 176 -0.35 -16.36 14.21
N LEU A 177 -0.58 -16.89 15.43
CA LEU A 177 -1.57 -16.36 16.38
C LEU A 177 -1.36 -14.88 16.67
N ILE A 178 -0.12 -14.43 16.86
CA ILE A 178 0.19 -13.01 17.10
C ILE A 178 -0.26 -12.13 15.93
N GLN A 179 -0.02 -12.59 14.70
CA GLN A 179 -0.39 -11.84 13.51
C GLN A 179 -1.91 -11.80 13.33
N TYR A 180 -2.60 -12.91 13.52
CA TYR A 180 -4.07 -12.95 13.43
C TYR A 180 -4.76 -12.16 14.55
N GLN A 181 -4.21 -12.15 15.77
CA GLN A 181 -4.75 -11.32 16.87
C GLN A 181 -4.70 -9.84 16.51
N ALA A 182 -3.58 -9.38 15.96
CA ALA A 182 -3.47 -7.99 15.55
C ALA A 182 -4.49 -7.60 14.46
N LEU A 183 -4.88 -8.52 13.57
CA LEU A 183 -5.94 -8.30 12.57
C LEU A 183 -7.33 -8.31 13.21
N ALA A 184 -7.59 -9.25 14.12
CA ALA A 184 -8.87 -9.39 14.81
C ALA A 184 -9.20 -8.21 15.74
N GLU A 185 -8.17 -7.55 16.29
CA GLU A 185 -8.29 -6.41 17.20
C GLU A 185 -8.35 -5.07 16.50
N ASP A 186 -7.96 -4.98 15.23
CA ASP A 186 -7.99 -3.74 14.44
C ASP A 186 -9.44 -3.36 14.07
N ALA A 187 -10.09 -2.62 14.95
CA ALA A 187 -11.49 -2.20 14.78
C ALA A 187 -11.69 -1.16 13.67
N GLN A 188 -10.64 -0.48 13.23
CA GLN A 188 -10.67 0.54 12.17
C GLN A 188 -9.99 0.07 10.89
N GLY A 189 -9.43 -1.13 10.89
CA GLY A 189 -8.71 -1.71 9.77
C GLY A 189 -9.62 -2.03 8.59
N LEU A 190 -9.01 -2.06 7.42
CA LEU A 190 -9.68 -2.45 6.16
C LEU A 190 -9.76 -3.98 5.98
N PHE A 191 -9.16 -4.74 6.90
CA PHE A 191 -9.17 -6.21 6.83
C PHE A 191 -10.36 -6.78 7.61
N PRO A 192 -11.07 -7.80 7.09
CA PRO A 192 -12.19 -8.42 7.78
C PRO A 192 -11.74 -9.03 9.13
N ARG A 193 -12.32 -8.53 10.22
CA ARG A 193 -11.95 -8.97 11.59
C ARG A 193 -12.33 -10.43 11.86
N GLU A 194 -13.42 -10.87 11.27
CA GLU A 194 -13.89 -12.26 11.35
C GLU A 194 -12.88 -13.24 10.76
N GLU A 195 -12.20 -12.88 9.68
CA GLU A 195 -11.13 -13.70 9.10
C GLU A 195 -9.93 -13.77 10.04
N GLY A 196 -9.56 -12.66 10.67
CA GLY A 196 -8.57 -12.63 11.76
C GLY A 196 -8.95 -13.56 12.92
N LEU A 197 -10.20 -13.48 13.38
CA LEU A 197 -10.71 -14.34 14.46
C LEU A 197 -10.71 -15.82 14.07
N MET A 198 -11.07 -16.17 12.84
CA MET A 198 -10.96 -17.54 12.34
C MET A 198 -9.53 -18.06 12.38
N GLY A 199 -8.55 -17.21 11.97
CA GLY A 199 -7.13 -17.54 12.10
C GLY A 199 -6.69 -17.72 13.54
N VAL A 200 -7.12 -16.85 14.45
CA VAL A 200 -6.88 -16.99 15.91
C VAL A 200 -7.41 -18.33 16.41
N ALA A 201 -8.65 -18.69 16.09
CA ALA A 201 -9.27 -19.92 16.56
C ALA A 201 -8.55 -21.16 16.04
N ARG A 202 -8.18 -21.19 14.74
CA ARG A 202 -7.38 -22.30 14.18
C ARG A 202 -6.02 -22.46 14.89
N CYS A 203 -5.32 -21.35 15.12
CA CYS A 203 -4.06 -21.37 15.84
C CYS A 203 -4.22 -21.88 17.28
N GLN A 204 -5.30 -21.49 17.97
CA GLN A 204 -5.63 -21.97 19.31
C GLN A 204 -5.91 -23.49 19.32
N GLU A 205 -6.62 -24.01 18.32
CA GLU A 205 -6.81 -25.46 18.15
C GLU A 205 -5.47 -26.17 17.96
N ALA A 206 -4.63 -25.67 17.06
CA ALA A 206 -3.31 -26.27 16.78
C ALA A 206 -2.39 -26.26 18.01
N LEU A 207 -2.58 -25.30 18.93
CA LEU A 207 -1.88 -25.22 20.23
C LEU A 207 -2.54 -26.06 21.33
N GLY A 208 -3.60 -26.81 21.02
CA GLY A 208 -4.34 -27.61 22.00
C GLY A 208 -5.22 -26.80 22.97
N ARG A 209 -5.40 -25.49 22.73
CA ARG A 209 -6.19 -24.56 23.53
C ARG A 209 -7.66 -24.62 23.17
N LYS A 210 -8.29 -25.79 23.29
CA LYS A 210 -9.67 -26.05 22.82
C LYS A 210 -10.72 -25.06 23.39
N SER A 211 -10.65 -24.76 24.68
CA SER A 211 -11.60 -23.83 25.31
C SER A 211 -11.47 -22.41 24.80
N ASP A 212 -10.27 -21.98 24.44
CA ASP A 212 -10.04 -20.66 23.85
C ASP A 212 -10.54 -20.62 22.41
N ALA A 213 -10.24 -21.66 21.63
CA ALA A 213 -10.72 -21.80 20.26
C ALA A 213 -12.27 -21.79 20.20
N LEU A 214 -12.93 -22.58 21.06
CA LEU A 214 -14.38 -22.60 21.18
C LEU A 214 -14.95 -21.21 21.47
N ARG A 215 -14.34 -20.47 22.37
CA ARG A 215 -14.72 -19.10 22.72
C ARG A 215 -14.58 -18.17 21.52
N THR A 216 -13.49 -18.29 20.77
CA THR A 216 -13.21 -17.47 19.60
C THR A 216 -14.18 -17.78 18.45
N TYR A 217 -14.48 -19.06 18.18
CA TYR A 217 -15.50 -19.42 17.18
C TYR A 217 -16.90 -18.93 17.56
N ARG A 218 -17.30 -19.04 18.83
CA ARG A 218 -18.58 -18.47 19.30
C ARG A 218 -18.65 -16.96 19.07
N ARG A 219 -17.53 -16.27 19.26
CA ARG A 219 -17.45 -14.82 18.97
C ARG A 219 -17.64 -14.53 17.50
N VAL A 220 -17.10 -15.33 16.57
CA VAL A 220 -17.38 -15.18 15.13
C VAL A 220 -18.87 -15.34 14.86
N VAL A 221 -19.48 -16.37 15.46
CA VAL A 221 -20.93 -16.65 15.29
C VAL A 221 -21.81 -15.52 15.81
N SER A 222 -21.45 -14.92 16.97
CA SER A 222 -22.26 -13.86 17.59
C SER A 222 -22.07 -12.48 16.99
N ASP A 223 -20.81 -12.11 16.73
CA ASP A 223 -20.42 -10.74 16.38
C ASP A 223 -20.51 -10.49 14.86
N PHE A 224 -20.48 -11.55 14.05
CA PHE A 224 -20.47 -11.48 12.58
C PHE A 224 -21.50 -12.42 11.95
N PRO A 225 -22.81 -12.21 12.19
CA PRO A 225 -23.86 -13.13 11.76
C PRO A 225 -23.98 -13.28 10.23
N ASP A 226 -23.57 -12.27 9.47
CA ASP A 226 -23.64 -12.23 8.00
C ASP A 226 -22.31 -12.61 7.33
N SER A 227 -21.33 -13.09 8.09
CA SER A 227 -20.01 -13.49 7.56
C SER A 227 -20.06 -14.81 6.79
N ASP A 228 -19.27 -14.91 5.75
CA ASP A 228 -19.04 -16.17 5.00
C ASP A 228 -18.51 -17.29 5.90
N TYR A 229 -17.92 -16.95 7.03
CA TYR A 229 -17.40 -17.92 8.03
C TYR A 229 -18.46 -18.48 9.00
N GLN A 230 -19.71 -18.03 8.91
CA GLN A 230 -20.78 -18.46 9.83
C GLN A 230 -20.96 -19.97 9.89
N PHE A 231 -21.00 -20.61 8.75
CA PHE A 231 -21.22 -22.06 8.68
C PHE A 231 -20.03 -22.82 9.29
N GLU A 232 -18.81 -22.44 8.91
CA GLU A 232 -17.59 -23.07 9.43
C GLU A 232 -17.47 -22.87 10.95
N ALA A 233 -17.67 -21.64 11.41
CA ALA A 233 -17.59 -21.34 12.84
C ALA A 233 -18.62 -22.10 13.69
N LYS A 234 -19.88 -22.22 13.23
CA LYS A 234 -20.90 -23.01 13.89
C LYS A 234 -20.53 -24.48 13.98
N LYS A 235 -20.05 -25.07 12.89
CA LYS A 235 -19.57 -26.45 12.85
C LYS A 235 -18.45 -26.68 13.85
N LYS A 236 -17.49 -25.73 13.91
CA LYS A 236 -16.38 -25.80 14.88
C LYS A 236 -16.85 -25.67 16.34
N VAL A 237 -17.85 -24.85 16.60
CA VAL A 237 -18.48 -24.76 17.94
C VAL A 237 -19.08 -26.10 18.34
N GLU A 238 -19.79 -26.80 17.43
CA GLU A 238 -20.38 -28.12 17.70
C GLU A 238 -19.32 -29.19 17.94
N GLU A 239 -18.23 -29.18 17.13
CA GLU A 239 -17.12 -30.16 17.23
C GLU A 239 -16.31 -30.01 18.55
N LEU A 240 -16.23 -28.80 19.10
CA LEU A 240 -15.42 -28.50 20.29
C LEU A 240 -16.22 -28.46 21.60
N SER A 241 -17.55 -28.49 21.51
CA SER A 241 -18.46 -28.48 22.68
C SER A 241 -18.60 -29.88 23.25
#